data_fd5dde86b38d2a481c67d11bcf7aeb2b
#
_entry.id   fd5dde86b38d2a481c67d11bcf7aeb2b
#
_cell.length_a   1.000
_cell.length_b   1.000
_cell.length_c   1.000
_cell.angle_alpha   90.00
_cell.angle_beta   90.00
_cell.angle_gamma   90.00
#
_symmetry.space_group_name_H-M   'P 1'
#
loop_
_entity.id
_entity.type
_entity.pdbx_description
1 polymer ?
#
loop_
_entity_poly.entity_id
_entity_poly.type
_entity_poly.pdbx_seq_one_letter_code
_entity_poly.pdbx_strand_id
1 'polypeptide(L)'
;EHLQARWQRKPTKEALQPIATIISWNLWQMDGLHRSVPGGKPQPEAEQLNLFSMFGAAEPQPPTGSCKVKNWRKGSHGTAQNFETIQEGSTSMKFDYVIGNPPYQDERQGTSTTALPVYNNFIDASYKVGSSVMLITPARFLFNAGRTPKQWNEQMLNDEHLKVLYYEKDGEKVFPNTDIKGGVAITYRDEKRSYGAIGTFTIFPELNLILRKVKNKIVKGNSLADIMFVASKFNTNTLFNDFPIYAGHERRMSSNVLTFDCFHEVEEENDISVYGIVKGKRQHRYISARYVDLTDTNIERYKLILPKADGNGTFGDTLTNPEILPKRSGFTHTFLGIGSFMTEAEAKAEMKYVKTKFARALLGVLKVTQDNNADKWKYVPLQDFT
;
A
#
# COMPACT_ATOMS: atom_id res chain seq x y z
N GLU A 1 35.02 4.22 24.31
CA GLU A 1 35.33 5.50 23.60
C GLU A 1 34.26 6.57 23.90
N HIS A 2 33.00 6.32 23.78
CA HIS A 2 31.94 7.31 24.04
C HIS A 2 31.89 7.79 25.50
N LEU A 3 32.07 6.89 26.48
CA LEU A 3 32.16 7.25 27.90
C LEU A 3 33.42 8.03 28.20
N GLN A 4 34.54 7.72 27.56
CA GLN A 4 35.79 8.45 27.69
C GLN A 4 35.66 9.87 27.14
N ALA A 5 35.01 10.05 25.98
CA ALA A 5 34.77 11.36 25.39
C ALA A 5 33.87 12.24 26.29
N ARG A 6 32.84 11.65 26.88
CA ARG A 6 31.87 12.36 27.72
C ARG A 6 32.42 12.71 29.11
N TRP A 7 33.22 11.83 29.68
CA TRP A 7 33.76 12.03 31.06
C TRP A 7 35.15 12.58 31.07
N GLN A 8 35.77 12.78 29.91
CA GLN A 8 37.14 13.29 29.73
C GLN A 8 38.20 12.50 30.51
N ARG A 9 37.90 11.25 30.87
CA ARG A 9 38.79 10.31 31.55
C ARG A 9 38.48 8.87 31.18
N LYS A 10 39.48 8.01 31.24
CA LYS A 10 39.33 6.56 31.04
C LYS A 10 38.54 5.95 32.21
N PRO A 11 37.44 5.21 31.98
CA PRO A 11 36.76 4.48 33.04
C PRO A 11 37.67 3.40 33.63
N THR A 12 37.59 3.17 34.95
CA THR A 12 38.35 2.10 35.61
C THR A 12 37.70 0.73 35.27
N LYS A 13 38.48 -0.36 35.52
CA LYS A 13 37.96 -1.72 35.34
C LYS A 13 36.72 -1.99 36.20
N GLU A 14 36.75 -1.50 37.43
CA GLU A 14 35.65 -1.64 38.40
C GLU A 14 34.39 -0.93 37.94
N ALA A 15 34.51 0.23 37.27
CA ALA A 15 33.38 0.96 36.68
C ALA A 15 32.85 0.30 35.42
N LEU A 16 33.68 -0.39 34.65
CA LEU A 16 33.28 -1.10 33.43
C LEU A 16 32.69 -2.46 33.71
N GLN A 17 33.06 -3.14 34.79
CA GLN A 17 32.61 -4.49 35.10
C GLN A 17 31.06 -4.64 35.19
N PRO A 18 30.34 -3.77 35.92
CA PRO A 18 28.86 -3.83 35.92
C PRO A 18 28.26 -3.59 34.54
N ILE A 19 28.84 -2.66 33.77
CA ILE A 19 28.37 -2.36 32.40
C ILE A 19 28.59 -3.58 31.50
N ALA A 20 29.76 -4.20 31.55
CA ALA A 20 30.07 -5.40 30.79
C ALA A 20 29.15 -6.57 31.18
N THR A 21 28.85 -6.71 32.48
CA THR A 21 27.91 -7.73 32.95
C THR A 21 26.50 -7.48 32.41
N ILE A 22 26.00 -6.25 32.45
CA ILE A 22 24.68 -5.90 31.88
C ILE A 22 24.64 -6.18 30.39
N ILE A 23 25.67 -5.77 29.65
CA ILE A 23 25.75 -6.01 28.21
C ILE A 23 25.77 -7.51 27.91
N SER A 24 26.59 -8.30 28.61
CA SER A 24 26.70 -9.74 28.38
C SER A 24 25.40 -10.52 28.66
N TRP A 25 24.52 -9.99 29.51
CA TRP A 25 23.20 -10.58 29.78
C TRP A 25 22.13 -10.17 28.79
N ASN A 26 22.29 -9.05 28.09
CA ASN A 26 21.24 -8.45 27.27
C ASN A 26 21.63 -8.27 25.81
N LEU A 27 22.86 -8.60 25.44
CA LEU A 27 23.36 -8.50 24.07
C LEU A 27 23.96 -9.85 23.67
N TRP A 28 23.24 -10.62 22.90
CA TRP A 28 23.70 -11.89 22.36
C TRP A 28 23.18 -12.09 20.94
N GLN A 29 23.87 -12.92 20.18
CA GLN A 29 23.40 -13.37 18.87
C GLN A 29 22.27 -14.37 19.08
N MET A 30 21.13 -14.11 18.44
CA MET A 30 19.93 -14.91 18.56
C MET A 30 19.18 -14.92 17.24
N ASP A 31 18.58 -16.05 16.88
CA ASP A 31 17.55 -16.09 15.84
C ASP A 31 16.25 -15.50 16.43
N GLY A 32 15.89 -14.31 15.94
CA GLY A 32 14.73 -13.58 16.47
C GLY A 32 13.38 -14.21 16.15
N LEU A 33 13.30 -15.06 15.12
CA LEU A 33 12.08 -15.79 14.77
C LEU A 33 11.97 -17.12 15.52
N HIS A 34 13.06 -17.89 15.57
CA HIS A 34 13.09 -19.19 16.24
C HIS A 34 13.46 -19.11 17.71
N ARG A 35 13.78 -17.92 18.24
CA ARG A 35 14.06 -17.66 19.67
C ARG A 35 15.21 -18.49 20.25
N SER A 36 16.14 -18.86 19.40
CA SER A 36 17.25 -19.74 19.72
C SER A 36 18.59 -19.02 19.71
N VAL A 37 19.53 -19.51 20.49
CA VAL A 37 20.91 -19.00 20.54
C VAL A 37 21.90 -20.05 20.01
N PRO A 38 22.99 -19.66 19.35
CA PRO A 38 24.01 -20.57 18.88
C PRO A 38 24.60 -21.39 20.04
N GLY A 39 24.78 -22.71 19.84
CA GLY A 39 25.43 -23.61 20.82
C GLY A 39 24.56 -24.05 21.99
N GLY A 40 23.27 -23.75 21.99
CA GLY A 40 22.31 -24.27 22.96
C GLY A 40 22.02 -25.78 22.73
N LYS A 41 21.57 -26.47 23.78
CA LYS A 41 21.09 -27.85 23.63
C LYS A 41 19.74 -27.89 22.91
N PRO A 42 19.50 -28.89 22.02
CA PRO A 42 18.20 -29.06 21.38
C PRO A 42 17.09 -29.17 22.45
N GLN A 43 16.01 -28.42 22.28
CA GLN A 43 14.78 -28.72 22.99
C GLN A 43 14.07 -29.87 22.26
N PRO A 44 13.42 -30.82 22.95
CA PRO A 44 12.59 -31.82 22.32
C PRO A 44 11.42 -31.07 21.65
N GLU A 45 11.32 -31.18 20.33
CA GLU A 45 10.25 -30.62 19.53
C GLU A 45 8.91 -31.19 19.99
N ALA A 46 7.95 -30.33 20.26
CA ALA A 46 6.55 -30.70 20.12
C ALA A 46 6.35 -31.04 18.63
N GLU A 47 5.95 -32.28 18.33
CA GLU A 47 5.71 -32.79 16.99
C GLU A 47 4.71 -31.90 16.25
N GLN A 48 5.19 -30.87 15.58
CA GLN A 48 4.48 -30.30 14.46
C GLN A 48 4.78 -31.20 13.26
N LEU A 49 3.75 -31.89 12.79
CA LEU A 49 3.77 -32.60 11.52
C LEU A 49 4.15 -31.62 10.40
N ASN A 50 5.42 -31.58 10.09
CA ASN A 50 5.96 -30.73 9.04
C ASN A 50 5.79 -31.44 7.70
N LEU A 51 4.99 -30.87 6.80
CA LEU A 51 4.77 -31.43 5.46
C LEU A 51 6.08 -31.69 4.70
N PHE A 52 7.16 -30.97 5.03
CA PHE A 52 8.47 -31.09 4.41
C PHE A 52 9.20 -32.41 4.77
N SER A 53 8.94 -33.00 5.93
CA SER A 53 9.54 -34.28 6.29
C SER A 53 9.06 -35.43 5.40
N MET A 54 7.93 -35.27 4.71
CA MET A 54 7.43 -36.25 3.73
C MET A 54 8.21 -36.27 2.41
N PHE A 55 9.02 -35.26 2.13
CA PHE A 55 9.80 -35.15 0.88
C PHE A 55 11.31 -35.34 1.03
N GLY A 56 11.79 -35.78 2.19
CA GLY A 56 13.17 -36.23 2.38
C GLY A 56 14.25 -35.14 2.31
N ALA A 57 13.91 -33.86 2.39
CA ALA A 57 14.87 -32.79 2.51
C ALA A 57 15.12 -32.49 4.00
N ALA A 58 16.35 -32.72 4.47
CA ALA A 58 16.78 -32.29 5.79
C ALA A 58 16.83 -30.76 5.83
N GLU A 59 15.89 -30.12 6.51
CA GLU A 59 16.02 -28.70 6.85
C GLU A 59 17.28 -28.51 7.72
N PRO A 60 18.05 -27.41 7.49
CA PRO A 60 19.08 -27.01 8.43
C PRO A 60 18.39 -26.72 9.77
N GLN A 61 18.66 -27.54 10.78
CA GLN A 61 18.08 -27.36 12.11
C GLN A 61 18.51 -26.01 12.70
N PRO A 62 17.58 -25.18 13.15
CA PRO A 62 17.95 -23.93 13.79
C PRO A 62 18.80 -24.19 15.02
N PRO A 63 19.74 -23.30 15.37
CA PRO A 63 20.53 -23.44 16.58
C PRO A 63 19.60 -23.45 17.80
N THR A 64 19.73 -24.47 18.62
CA THR A 64 18.77 -24.81 19.68
C THR A 64 19.30 -24.46 21.06
N GLY A 65 18.65 -23.47 21.67
CA GLY A 65 18.87 -23.12 23.08
C GLY A 65 17.86 -22.05 23.50
N SER A 66 17.22 -22.21 24.64
CA SER A 66 16.31 -21.19 25.16
C SER A 66 17.08 -19.94 25.58
N CYS A 67 16.70 -18.80 25.00
CA CYS A 67 17.22 -17.50 25.40
C CYS A 67 16.66 -17.09 26.76
N LYS A 68 17.51 -16.69 27.70
CA LYS A 68 17.12 -16.17 29.03
C LYS A 68 17.47 -14.68 29.12
N VAL A 69 16.54 -13.88 29.60
CA VAL A 69 16.72 -12.45 29.87
C VAL A 69 16.62 -12.19 31.37
N LYS A 70 17.39 -11.24 31.87
CA LYS A 70 17.38 -10.87 33.28
C LYS A 70 16.60 -9.59 33.50
N ASN A 71 15.75 -9.58 34.51
CA ASN A 71 15.03 -8.38 34.93
C ASN A 71 15.95 -7.51 35.80
N TRP A 72 16.57 -6.51 35.19
CA TRP A 72 17.50 -5.61 35.85
C TRP A 72 16.84 -4.52 36.70
N ARG A 73 15.51 -4.40 36.70
CA ARG A 73 14.80 -3.43 37.57
C ARG A 73 15.07 -3.70 39.06
N LYS A 74 15.43 -4.92 39.41
CA LYS A 74 15.84 -5.33 40.73
C LYS A 74 17.38 -5.46 40.88
N GLY A 75 18.13 -4.80 39.99
CA GLY A 75 19.58 -4.86 39.95
C GLY A 75 20.14 -6.29 39.81
N SER A 76 21.24 -6.59 40.50
CA SER A 76 21.87 -7.93 40.48
C SER A 76 20.99 -9.06 41.00
N HIS A 77 19.98 -8.76 41.78
CA HIS A 77 19.02 -9.72 42.35
C HIS A 77 17.83 -10.04 41.45
N GLY A 78 17.78 -9.45 40.25
CA GLY A 78 16.74 -9.71 39.27
C GLY A 78 16.75 -11.15 38.78
N THR A 79 15.54 -11.76 38.63
CA THR A 79 15.39 -13.14 38.14
C THR A 79 15.63 -13.22 36.65
N ALA A 80 16.23 -14.30 36.17
CA ALA A 80 16.32 -14.62 34.77
C ALA A 80 15.06 -15.37 34.34
N GLN A 81 14.48 -15.00 33.20
CA GLN A 81 13.29 -15.59 32.61
C GLN A 81 13.56 -16.04 31.17
N ASN A 82 12.87 -17.04 30.68
CA ASN A 82 12.95 -17.42 29.28
C ASN A 82 12.30 -16.33 28.42
N PHE A 83 12.94 -16.00 27.31
CA PHE A 83 12.44 -15.01 26.38
C PHE A 83 11.06 -15.40 25.80
N GLU A 84 10.84 -16.69 25.58
CA GLU A 84 9.55 -17.24 25.13
C GLU A 84 8.41 -16.86 26.06
N THR A 85 8.58 -17.02 27.37
CA THR A 85 7.50 -16.72 28.34
C THR A 85 7.13 -15.23 28.34
N ILE A 86 8.06 -14.35 27.97
CA ILE A 86 7.79 -12.92 27.82
C ILE A 86 6.97 -12.68 26.55
N GLN A 87 7.36 -13.31 25.45
CA GLN A 87 6.70 -13.14 24.14
C GLN A 87 5.30 -13.76 24.10
N GLU A 88 5.08 -14.88 24.82
CA GLU A 88 3.78 -15.53 24.92
C GLU A 88 2.80 -14.79 25.86
N GLY A 89 3.26 -13.74 26.52
CA GLY A 89 2.44 -13.00 27.48
C GLY A 89 2.17 -13.78 28.78
N SER A 90 2.91 -14.90 29.01
CA SER A 90 2.80 -15.73 30.21
C SER A 90 3.36 -15.04 31.46
N THR A 91 4.03 -13.91 31.29
CA THR A 91 4.55 -13.06 32.35
C THR A 91 4.08 -11.64 32.18
N SER A 92 3.92 -10.90 33.29
CA SER A 92 3.67 -9.45 33.28
C SER A 92 4.89 -8.61 32.90
N MET A 93 6.03 -9.25 32.59
CA MET A 93 7.27 -8.57 32.25
C MET A 93 7.28 -8.20 30.76
N LYS A 94 7.43 -6.91 30.48
CA LYS A 94 7.77 -6.40 29.14
C LYS A 94 9.04 -5.57 29.25
N PHE A 95 9.75 -5.46 28.12
CA PHE A 95 10.82 -4.44 28.00
C PHE A 95 10.19 -3.05 27.94
N ASP A 96 10.83 -2.07 28.57
CA ASP A 96 10.36 -0.68 28.48
C ASP A 96 10.48 -0.16 27.05
N TYR A 97 11.59 -0.53 26.36
CA TYR A 97 11.88 -0.11 24.99
C TYR A 97 12.40 -1.28 24.16
N VAL A 98 11.93 -1.36 22.92
CA VAL A 98 12.49 -2.19 21.86
C VAL A 98 12.88 -1.26 20.72
N ILE A 99 14.14 -1.34 20.31
CA ILE A 99 14.67 -0.53 19.20
C ILE A 99 15.40 -1.46 18.26
N GLY A 100 15.11 -1.37 16.96
CA GLY A 100 15.74 -2.28 16.01
C GLY A 100 15.59 -1.91 14.55
N ASN A 101 16.43 -2.59 13.76
CA ASN A 101 16.34 -2.67 12.32
C ASN A 101 16.22 -4.16 11.96
N PRO A 102 15.00 -4.71 11.89
CA PRO A 102 14.81 -6.13 11.64
C PRO A 102 15.14 -6.49 10.18
N PRO A 103 15.38 -7.78 9.88
CA PRO A 103 15.46 -8.24 8.50
C PRO A 103 14.21 -7.84 7.71
N TYR A 104 14.40 -7.40 6.46
CA TYR A 104 13.30 -6.90 5.63
C TYR A 104 12.61 -7.99 4.83
N GLN A 105 13.39 -8.98 4.40
CA GLN A 105 12.93 -10.05 3.54
C GLN A 105 13.58 -11.36 3.98
N ASP A 106 12.89 -12.45 3.74
CA ASP A 106 13.41 -13.79 3.93
C ASP A 106 14.45 -14.14 2.85
N GLU A 107 15.25 -15.17 3.09
CA GLU A 107 16.11 -15.74 2.07
C GLU A 107 15.25 -16.34 0.94
N ARG A 108 15.78 -16.27 -0.29
CA ARG A 108 15.07 -16.83 -1.44
C ARG A 108 15.06 -18.35 -1.33
N GLN A 109 13.88 -18.94 -1.22
CA GLN A 109 13.72 -20.39 -1.18
C GLN A 109 13.48 -20.94 -2.60
N GLY A 110 14.27 -21.90 -3.01
CA GLY A 110 14.13 -22.62 -4.29
C GLY A 110 14.27 -21.74 -5.53
N THR A 111 13.43 -21.98 -6.54
CA THR A 111 13.41 -21.26 -7.83
C THR A 111 12.67 -19.92 -7.80
N SER A 112 12.17 -19.50 -6.63
CA SER A 112 11.44 -18.23 -6.51
C SER A 112 12.35 -17.03 -6.79
N THR A 113 11.95 -16.18 -7.71
CA THR A 113 12.65 -14.94 -8.03
C THR A 113 12.44 -13.83 -7.02
N THR A 114 11.53 -14.02 -6.03
CA THR A 114 11.09 -12.95 -5.15
C THR A 114 11.02 -13.40 -3.70
N ALA A 115 11.81 -12.74 -2.84
CA ALA A 115 11.75 -12.91 -1.39
C ALA A 115 10.45 -12.34 -0.78
N LEU A 116 9.93 -13.01 0.24
CA LEU A 116 8.76 -12.54 0.98
C LEU A 116 9.19 -11.57 2.09
N PRO A 117 8.36 -10.57 2.44
CA PRO A 117 8.64 -9.70 3.57
C PRO A 117 8.52 -10.49 4.88
N VAL A 118 9.44 -10.24 5.81
CA VAL A 118 9.42 -10.82 7.17
C VAL A 118 9.38 -9.75 8.24
N TYR A 119 9.64 -8.50 7.90
CA TYR A 119 9.67 -7.39 8.87
C TYR A 119 8.35 -7.21 9.62
N ASN A 120 7.21 -7.53 9.01
CA ASN A 120 5.91 -7.52 9.67
C ASN A 120 5.87 -8.48 10.88
N ASN A 121 6.44 -9.68 10.74
CA ASN A 121 6.50 -10.66 11.84
C ASN A 121 7.38 -10.13 13.00
N PHE A 122 8.48 -9.44 12.68
CA PHE A 122 9.33 -8.80 13.69
C PHE A 122 8.63 -7.63 14.38
N ILE A 123 7.83 -6.84 13.66
CA ILE A 123 7.00 -5.79 14.26
C ILE A 123 6.04 -6.40 15.27
N ASP A 124 5.29 -7.43 14.88
CA ASP A 124 4.31 -8.11 15.74
C ASP A 124 4.97 -8.74 16.97
N ALA A 125 6.11 -9.40 16.78
CA ALA A 125 6.90 -9.96 17.88
C ALA A 125 7.40 -8.87 18.84
N SER A 126 7.85 -7.74 18.30
CA SER A 126 8.32 -6.60 19.11
C SER A 126 7.21 -5.99 19.96
N TYR A 127 5.99 -5.90 19.44
CA TYR A 127 4.84 -5.37 20.17
C TYR A 127 4.38 -6.27 21.32
N LYS A 128 4.65 -7.59 21.22
CA LYS A 128 4.38 -8.51 22.31
C LYS A 128 5.34 -8.34 23.49
N VAL A 129 6.60 -8.05 23.22
CA VAL A 129 7.66 -8.01 24.24
C VAL A 129 7.99 -6.61 24.75
N GLY A 130 7.63 -5.56 24.01
CA GLY A 130 7.97 -4.17 24.36
C GLY A 130 6.76 -3.30 24.63
N SER A 131 6.85 -2.43 25.65
CA SER A 131 5.85 -1.39 25.93
C SER A 131 5.97 -0.21 24.97
N SER A 132 7.20 0.17 24.64
CA SER A 132 7.51 1.18 23.62
C SER A 132 8.41 0.57 22.57
N VAL A 133 8.05 0.67 21.30
CA VAL A 133 8.75 0.01 20.19
C VAL A 133 9.09 1.01 19.12
N MET A 134 10.38 1.10 18.75
CA MET A 134 10.87 1.93 17.66
C MET A 134 11.62 1.06 16.66
N LEU A 135 11.10 0.98 15.43
CA LEU A 135 11.70 0.16 14.39
C LEU A 135 11.90 0.96 13.11
N ILE A 136 13.01 0.64 12.42
CA ILE A 136 13.25 1.10 11.05
C ILE A 136 12.94 -0.04 10.09
N THR A 137 12.00 0.18 9.17
CA THR A 137 11.47 -0.87 8.28
C THR A 137 11.14 -0.31 6.90
N PRO A 138 10.94 -1.18 5.88
CA PRO A 138 10.35 -0.74 4.62
C PRO A 138 8.99 -0.09 4.84
N ALA A 139 8.75 1.03 4.16
CA ALA A 139 7.57 1.86 4.38
C ALA A 139 6.35 1.46 3.54
N ARG A 140 6.43 0.41 2.72
CA ARG A 140 5.37 0.04 1.76
C ARG A 140 4.01 -0.18 2.39
N PHE A 141 3.96 -0.76 3.59
CA PHE A 141 2.71 -1.02 4.30
C PHE A 141 1.93 0.26 4.62
N LEU A 142 2.63 1.39 4.82
CA LEU A 142 2.00 2.70 5.06
C LEU A 142 1.15 3.17 3.87
N PHE A 143 1.46 2.70 2.68
CA PHE A 143 0.74 3.00 1.43
C PHE A 143 -0.21 1.86 1.02
N ASN A 144 -0.44 0.90 1.90
CA ASN A 144 -1.18 -0.34 1.61
C ASN A 144 -0.63 -1.07 0.36
N ALA A 145 0.67 -1.01 0.18
CA ALA A 145 1.42 -1.58 -0.92
C ALA A 145 2.45 -2.60 -0.41
N GLY A 146 3.03 -3.36 -1.34
CA GLY A 146 3.98 -4.41 -1.01
C GLY A 146 3.30 -5.79 -0.92
N ARG A 147 3.98 -6.73 -0.29
CA ARG A 147 3.54 -8.14 -0.17
C ARG A 147 3.12 -8.53 1.24
N THR A 148 3.11 -7.60 2.17
CA THR A 148 2.50 -7.81 3.49
C THR A 148 0.99 -8.01 3.36
N PRO A 149 0.37 -8.86 4.21
CA PRO A 149 -1.07 -9.10 4.16
C PRO A 149 -1.85 -7.77 4.27
N LYS A 150 -2.85 -7.58 3.42
CA LYS A 150 -3.67 -6.36 3.43
C LYS A 150 -4.31 -6.10 4.79
N GLN A 151 -4.85 -7.15 5.41
CA GLN A 151 -5.44 -7.07 6.74
C GLN A 151 -4.43 -6.58 7.79
N TRP A 152 -3.18 -7.04 7.72
CA TRP A 152 -2.11 -6.58 8.60
C TRP A 152 -1.78 -5.10 8.36
N ASN A 153 -1.70 -4.67 7.08
CA ASN A 153 -1.50 -3.24 6.75
C ASN A 153 -2.62 -2.38 7.35
N GLU A 154 -3.87 -2.82 7.23
CA GLU A 154 -5.03 -2.13 7.79
C GLU A 154 -4.98 -2.06 9.32
N GLN A 155 -4.60 -3.14 10.00
CA GLN A 155 -4.38 -3.15 11.44
C GLN A 155 -3.33 -2.14 11.85
N MET A 156 -2.18 -2.13 11.18
CA MET A 156 -1.11 -1.17 11.45
C MET A 156 -1.53 0.28 11.23
N LEU A 157 -2.27 0.56 10.15
CA LEU A 157 -2.74 1.90 9.84
C LEU A 157 -3.85 2.38 10.79
N ASN A 158 -4.57 1.46 11.41
CA ASN A 158 -5.64 1.76 12.39
C ASN A 158 -5.17 1.67 13.84
N ASP A 159 -3.92 1.26 14.11
CA ASP A 159 -3.38 1.26 15.47
C ASP A 159 -3.19 2.70 15.98
N GLU A 160 -4.00 3.09 16.96
CA GLU A 160 -3.96 4.43 17.55
C GLU A 160 -2.70 4.71 18.37
N HIS A 161 -1.97 3.67 18.74
CA HIS A 161 -0.73 3.75 19.49
C HIS A 161 0.51 3.94 18.60
N LEU A 162 0.35 3.81 17.27
CA LEU A 162 1.42 3.87 16.28
C LEU A 162 1.52 5.26 15.65
N LYS A 163 2.75 5.75 15.50
CA LYS A 163 3.04 6.93 14.67
C LYS A 163 4.28 6.72 13.82
N VAL A 164 4.36 7.43 12.72
CA VAL A 164 5.55 7.53 11.88
C VAL A 164 6.38 8.72 12.37
N LEU A 165 7.62 8.46 12.77
CA LEU A 165 8.56 9.50 13.20
C LEU A 165 9.34 10.09 12.03
N TYR A 166 9.67 9.23 11.06
CA TYR A 166 10.47 9.60 9.91
C TYR A 166 10.09 8.74 8.70
N TYR A 167 10.13 9.32 7.53
CA TYR A 167 9.95 8.64 6.25
C TYR A 167 10.94 9.21 5.24
N GLU A 168 11.66 8.34 4.55
CA GLU A 168 12.49 8.67 3.39
C GLU A 168 12.07 7.80 2.20
N LYS A 169 11.69 8.47 1.11
CA LYS A 169 11.27 7.79 -0.12
C LYS A 169 12.42 7.05 -0.79
N ASP A 170 13.59 7.66 -0.75
CA ASP A 170 14.81 7.13 -1.33
C ASP A 170 15.58 6.33 -0.28
N GLY A 171 15.45 5.00 -0.34
CA GLY A 171 16.10 4.12 0.63
C GLY A 171 17.62 4.21 0.64
N GLU A 172 18.25 4.57 -0.48
CA GLU A 172 19.71 4.70 -0.58
C GLU A 172 20.27 5.82 0.30
N LYS A 173 19.47 6.85 0.58
CA LYS A 173 19.87 7.92 1.51
C LYS A 173 19.98 7.45 2.95
N VAL A 174 19.28 6.38 3.31
CA VAL A 174 19.31 5.79 4.66
C VAL A 174 20.28 4.62 4.70
N PHE A 175 20.25 3.78 3.68
CA PHE A 175 21.09 2.60 3.54
C PHE A 175 21.78 2.61 2.17
N PRO A 176 23.00 3.13 2.08
CA PRO A 176 23.76 3.16 0.83
C PRO A 176 23.88 1.77 0.17
N ASN A 177 23.80 1.73 -1.14
CA ASN A 177 23.88 0.51 -1.96
C ASN A 177 22.70 -0.48 -1.77
N THR A 178 21.53 -0.01 -1.32
CA THR A 178 20.32 -0.83 -1.19
C THR A 178 19.15 -0.26 -2.00
N ASP A 179 18.47 -1.09 -2.79
CA ASP A 179 17.23 -0.70 -3.48
C ASP A 179 16.00 -1.07 -2.64
N ILE A 180 15.60 -0.18 -1.74
CA ILE A 180 14.39 -0.35 -0.92
C ILE A 180 13.24 0.41 -1.56
N LYS A 181 12.56 -0.24 -2.50
CA LYS A 181 11.40 0.36 -3.19
C LYS A 181 10.27 0.69 -2.23
N GLY A 182 9.72 1.90 -2.34
CA GLY A 182 8.68 2.43 -1.47
C GLY A 182 9.22 3.13 -0.22
N GLY A 183 10.54 3.21 -0.09
CA GLY A 183 11.21 3.96 0.96
C GLY A 183 11.30 3.23 2.30
N VAL A 184 11.83 3.95 3.28
CA VAL A 184 12.10 3.49 4.65
C VAL A 184 11.34 4.38 5.63
N ALA A 185 10.78 3.79 6.67
CA ALA A 185 10.13 4.52 7.76
C ALA A 185 10.72 4.14 9.11
N ILE A 186 10.83 5.13 9.99
CA ILE A 186 10.99 4.90 11.43
C ILE A 186 9.62 5.05 12.06
N THR A 187 9.13 3.97 12.63
CA THR A 187 7.86 3.93 13.35
C THR A 187 8.10 3.86 14.85
N TYR A 188 7.18 4.43 15.61
CA TYR A 188 7.17 4.38 17.07
C TYR A 188 5.77 4.03 17.56
N ARG A 189 5.70 3.01 18.39
CA ARG A 189 4.48 2.58 19.07
C ARG A 189 4.69 2.65 20.57
N ASP A 190 3.70 3.18 21.29
CA ASP A 190 3.68 3.24 22.75
C ASP A 190 2.31 2.77 23.24
N GLU A 191 2.25 1.61 23.89
CA GLU A 191 0.98 1.01 24.32
C GLU A 191 0.19 1.88 25.31
N LYS A 192 0.83 2.86 25.96
CA LYS A 192 0.23 3.75 26.95
C LYS A 192 -0.25 5.08 26.36
N ARG A 193 0.06 5.38 25.09
CA ARG A 193 -0.23 6.66 24.46
C ARG A 193 -1.03 6.46 23.18
N SER A 194 -2.18 7.13 23.07
CA SER A 194 -2.89 7.22 21.81
C SER A 194 -2.40 8.45 21.02
N TYR A 195 -2.01 8.22 19.78
CA TYR A 195 -1.64 9.27 18.80
C TYR A 195 -2.77 9.47 17.78
N GLY A 196 -3.80 8.62 17.84
CA GLY A 196 -4.83 8.48 16.81
C GLY A 196 -4.35 7.71 15.59
N ALA A 197 -5.26 6.99 14.96
CA ALA A 197 -4.96 6.14 13.81
C ALA A 197 -4.30 6.92 12.66
N ILE A 198 -3.26 6.35 12.06
CA ILE A 198 -2.62 6.89 10.85
C ILE A 198 -3.65 6.93 9.71
N GLY A 199 -4.40 5.85 9.56
CA GLY A 199 -5.44 5.68 8.55
C GLY A 199 -4.87 5.70 7.14
N THR A 200 -4.69 6.88 6.57
CA THR A 200 -4.01 7.06 5.28
C THR A 200 -2.75 7.85 5.52
N PHE A 201 -1.62 7.24 5.20
CA PHE A 201 -0.33 7.89 5.33
C PHE A 201 -0.07 8.82 4.15
N THR A 202 0.42 10.02 4.46
CA THR A 202 1.00 10.94 3.48
C THR A 202 2.34 11.44 4.00
N ILE A 203 3.25 11.70 3.08
CA ILE A 203 4.55 12.27 3.40
C ILE A 203 4.47 13.78 3.75
N PHE A 204 3.30 14.38 3.55
CA PHE A 204 3.05 15.81 3.79
C PHE A 204 2.16 15.99 5.01
N PRO A 205 2.67 16.48 6.14
CA PRO A 205 1.89 16.64 7.37
C PRO A 205 0.64 17.50 7.19
N GLU A 206 0.71 18.53 6.33
CA GLU A 206 -0.40 19.44 6.03
C GLU A 206 -1.58 18.70 5.39
N LEU A 207 -1.30 17.75 4.51
CA LEU A 207 -2.33 16.92 3.89
C LEU A 207 -3.04 16.02 4.89
N ASN A 208 -2.38 15.56 5.94
CA ASN A 208 -3.03 14.75 6.96
C ASN A 208 -4.14 15.52 7.67
N LEU A 209 -3.97 16.82 7.91
CA LEU A 209 -5.01 17.68 8.49
C LEU A 209 -6.17 17.90 7.51
N ILE A 210 -5.86 18.14 6.25
CA ILE A 210 -6.88 18.29 5.19
C ILE A 210 -7.67 16.99 5.05
N LEU A 211 -6.99 15.85 4.99
CA LEU A 211 -7.63 14.54 4.89
C LEU A 211 -8.58 14.25 6.05
N ARG A 212 -8.20 14.56 7.30
CA ARG A 212 -9.09 14.41 8.45
C ARG A 212 -10.38 15.20 8.28
N LYS A 213 -10.29 16.47 7.84
CA LYS A 213 -11.45 17.33 7.57
C LYS A 213 -12.31 16.78 6.44
N VAL A 214 -11.67 16.33 5.36
CA VAL A 214 -12.34 15.80 4.17
C VAL A 214 -13.02 14.47 4.47
N LYS A 215 -12.35 13.53 5.17
CA LYS A 215 -12.91 12.22 5.54
C LYS A 215 -14.22 12.36 6.32
N ASN A 216 -14.31 13.33 7.20
CA ASN A 216 -15.53 13.59 7.96
C ASN A 216 -16.69 14.12 7.08
N LYS A 217 -16.39 14.63 5.90
CA LYS A 217 -17.35 15.13 4.90
C LYS A 217 -17.71 14.09 3.84
N ILE A 218 -16.80 13.16 3.56
CA ILE A 218 -17.02 12.09 2.59
C ILE A 218 -17.77 10.96 3.27
N VAL A 219 -19.08 10.97 3.13
CA VAL A 219 -19.96 9.81 3.37
C VAL A 219 -20.10 9.05 2.07
N LYS A 220 -20.56 7.81 2.13
CA LYS A 220 -20.82 6.97 0.93
C LYS A 220 -21.72 7.75 -0.05
N GLY A 221 -21.27 7.85 -1.29
CA GLY A 221 -21.95 8.59 -2.37
C GLY A 221 -21.50 10.06 -2.53
N ASN A 222 -20.53 10.54 -1.73
CA ASN A 222 -20.08 11.93 -1.73
C ASN A 222 -18.62 12.12 -2.18
N SER A 223 -18.04 11.18 -2.91
CA SER A 223 -16.72 11.31 -3.52
C SER A 223 -16.79 11.23 -5.04
N LEU A 224 -15.79 11.77 -5.74
CA LEU A 224 -15.72 11.60 -7.19
C LEU A 224 -15.62 10.11 -7.60
N ALA A 225 -15.03 9.27 -6.75
CA ALA A 225 -14.97 7.83 -6.99
C ALA A 225 -16.37 7.20 -7.18
N ASP A 226 -17.39 7.74 -6.52
CA ASP A 226 -18.74 7.20 -6.54
C ASP A 226 -19.48 7.47 -7.85
N ILE A 227 -19.04 8.48 -8.61
CA ILE A 227 -19.62 8.84 -9.91
C ILE A 227 -18.70 8.47 -11.10
N MET A 228 -17.63 7.70 -10.82
CA MET A 228 -16.74 7.20 -11.87
C MET A 228 -17.26 5.91 -12.47
N PHE A 229 -17.02 5.75 -13.76
CA PHE A 229 -17.44 4.57 -14.51
C PHE A 229 -16.40 4.18 -15.57
N VAL A 230 -16.52 2.95 -16.04
CA VAL A 230 -15.61 2.35 -17.01
C VAL A 230 -16.19 2.44 -18.43
N ALA A 231 -15.42 1.96 -19.41
CA ALA A 231 -15.74 1.96 -20.82
C ALA A 231 -17.20 1.58 -21.15
N SER A 232 -17.67 2.12 -22.26
CA SER A 232 -18.95 1.78 -22.87
C SER A 232 -19.04 0.30 -23.22
N LYS A 233 -20.24 -0.20 -23.45
CA LYS A 233 -20.51 -1.60 -23.68
C LYS A 233 -21.17 -1.81 -25.03
N PHE A 234 -20.89 -2.97 -25.63
CA PHE A 234 -21.60 -3.46 -26.79
C PHE A 234 -22.97 -4.07 -26.43
N ASN A 235 -23.92 -3.94 -27.35
CA ASN A 235 -25.04 -4.86 -27.47
C ASN A 235 -24.50 -6.14 -28.15
N THR A 236 -23.97 -7.05 -27.35
CA THR A 236 -23.28 -8.24 -27.86
C THR A 236 -24.19 -9.18 -28.67
N ASN A 237 -25.49 -9.24 -28.35
CA ASN A 237 -26.42 -10.08 -29.09
C ASN A 237 -26.55 -9.64 -30.55
N THR A 238 -26.77 -8.34 -30.77
CA THR A 238 -26.86 -7.77 -32.12
C THR A 238 -25.52 -7.82 -32.83
N LEU A 239 -24.45 -7.45 -32.12
CA LEU A 239 -23.08 -7.41 -32.68
C LEU A 239 -22.66 -8.81 -33.18
N PHE A 240 -22.83 -9.85 -32.39
CA PHE A 240 -22.38 -11.20 -32.74
C PHE A 240 -23.22 -11.87 -33.80
N ASN A 241 -24.49 -11.48 -33.91
CA ASN A 241 -25.33 -11.93 -35.03
C ASN A 241 -24.87 -11.39 -36.38
N ASP A 242 -24.53 -10.08 -36.41
CA ASP A 242 -24.12 -9.42 -37.65
C ASP A 242 -22.64 -9.62 -37.96
N PHE A 243 -21.82 -9.77 -36.95
CA PHE A 243 -20.36 -9.99 -37.01
C PHE A 243 -19.94 -11.20 -36.18
N PRO A 244 -20.22 -12.44 -36.66
CA PRO A 244 -19.89 -13.66 -35.90
C PRO A 244 -18.39 -13.82 -35.56
N ILE A 245 -17.54 -13.17 -36.31
CA ILE A 245 -16.07 -13.16 -36.08
C ILE A 245 -15.71 -12.60 -34.69
N TYR A 246 -16.54 -11.77 -34.10
CA TYR A 246 -16.34 -11.21 -32.76
C TYR A 246 -17.08 -11.98 -31.66
N ALA A 247 -17.69 -13.11 -31.97
CA ALA A 247 -18.38 -13.94 -30.99
C ALA A 247 -17.45 -14.34 -29.84
N GLY A 248 -17.91 -14.11 -28.59
CA GLY A 248 -17.11 -14.34 -27.38
C GLY A 248 -16.23 -13.17 -26.94
N HIS A 249 -16.21 -12.06 -27.68
CA HIS A 249 -15.56 -10.83 -27.20
C HIS A 249 -16.27 -10.31 -25.95
N GLU A 250 -15.51 -9.69 -25.06
CA GLU A 250 -16.10 -9.09 -23.85
C GLU A 250 -17.10 -7.98 -24.21
N ARG A 251 -18.13 -7.84 -23.34
CA ARG A 251 -19.17 -6.83 -23.53
C ARG A 251 -18.62 -5.39 -23.48
N ARG A 252 -17.53 -5.15 -22.73
CA ARG A 252 -16.91 -3.83 -22.66
C ARG A 252 -16.08 -3.53 -23.90
N MET A 253 -16.10 -2.27 -24.31
CA MET A 253 -15.27 -1.79 -25.41
C MET A 253 -13.81 -1.73 -24.95
N SER A 254 -13.04 -2.79 -25.21
CA SER A 254 -11.60 -2.87 -24.90
C SER A 254 -10.78 -1.86 -25.72
N SER A 255 -9.52 -1.71 -25.42
CA SER A 255 -8.69 -0.65 -26.02
C SER A 255 -8.48 -0.77 -27.52
N ASN A 256 -8.63 -1.97 -28.09
CA ASN A 256 -8.39 -2.28 -29.50
C ASN A 256 -9.64 -2.38 -30.38
N VAL A 257 -10.84 -2.25 -29.80
CA VAL A 257 -12.09 -2.49 -30.55
C VAL A 257 -12.34 -1.51 -31.71
N LEU A 258 -11.74 -0.32 -31.65
CA LEU A 258 -11.91 0.70 -32.71
C LEU A 258 -11.34 0.27 -34.08
N THR A 259 -10.67 -0.87 -34.15
CA THR A 259 -10.19 -1.50 -35.39
C THR A 259 -11.12 -2.58 -35.91
N PHE A 260 -12.25 -2.83 -35.26
CA PHE A 260 -13.24 -3.80 -35.72
C PHE A 260 -14.01 -3.26 -36.91
N ASP A 261 -14.45 -4.14 -37.81
CA ASP A 261 -15.14 -3.79 -39.05
C ASP A 261 -16.50 -3.11 -38.83
N CYS A 262 -17.05 -3.20 -37.63
CA CYS A 262 -18.28 -2.49 -37.25
C CYS A 262 -18.06 -1.02 -36.95
N PHE A 263 -16.81 -0.53 -36.92
CA PHE A 263 -16.47 0.87 -36.73
C PHE A 263 -16.02 1.51 -38.05
N HIS A 264 -16.43 2.75 -38.26
CA HIS A 264 -16.06 3.56 -39.44
C HIS A 264 -15.49 4.92 -39.02
N GLU A 265 -14.93 5.64 -40.02
CA GLU A 265 -14.21 6.89 -39.78
C GLU A 265 -15.10 8.11 -39.88
N VAL A 266 -16.16 8.02 -40.66
CA VAL A 266 -17.09 9.13 -40.96
C VAL A 266 -18.40 8.85 -40.25
N GLU A 267 -18.95 9.85 -39.59
CA GLU A 267 -20.22 9.76 -38.89
C GLU A 267 -21.38 9.54 -39.86
N GLU A 268 -22.23 8.57 -39.55
CA GLU A 268 -23.47 8.30 -40.27
C GLU A 268 -24.68 8.57 -39.37
N GLU A 269 -25.87 8.54 -39.98
CA GLU A 269 -27.11 8.77 -39.22
C GLU A 269 -27.29 7.69 -38.12
N ASN A 270 -27.68 8.13 -36.94
CA ASN A 270 -27.88 7.28 -35.73
C ASN A 270 -26.62 6.65 -35.14
N ASP A 271 -25.45 7.07 -35.50
CA ASP A 271 -24.20 6.60 -34.92
C ASP A 271 -23.99 7.04 -33.46
N ILE A 272 -23.16 6.30 -32.78
CA ILE A 272 -22.52 6.64 -31.51
C ILE A 272 -21.03 6.89 -31.79
N SER A 273 -20.55 8.06 -31.40
CA SER A 273 -19.14 8.38 -31.46
C SER A 273 -18.39 7.69 -30.32
N VAL A 274 -17.37 6.89 -30.60
CA VAL A 274 -16.59 6.18 -29.57
C VAL A 274 -15.14 6.71 -29.59
N TYR A 275 -14.72 7.26 -28.46
CA TYR A 275 -13.39 7.80 -28.26
C TYR A 275 -12.41 6.73 -27.76
N GLY A 276 -11.24 6.67 -28.38
CA GLY A 276 -10.22 5.69 -27.99
C GLY A 276 -8.87 5.96 -28.64
N ILE A 277 -8.00 4.96 -28.64
CA ILE A 277 -6.67 5.04 -29.24
C ILE A 277 -6.61 4.08 -30.43
N VAL A 278 -6.26 4.63 -31.60
CA VAL A 278 -5.96 3.84 -32.81
C VAL A 278 -4.57 4.23 -33.30
N LYS A 279 -3.68 3.23 -33.48
CA LYS A 279 -2.30 3.46 -33.92
C LYS A 279 -1.56 4.51 -33.07
N GLY A 280 -1.75 4.48 -31.76
CA GLY A 280 -1.11 5.39 -30.79
C GLY A 280 -1.70 6.81 -30.74
N LYS A 281 -2.74 7.12 -31.51
CA LYS A 281 -3.38 8.44 -31.53
C LYS A 281 -4.79 8.37 -30.94
N ARG A 282 -5.13 9.37 -30.14
CA ARG A 282 -6.49 9.56 -29.63
C ARG A 282 -7.39 10.03 -30.75
N GLN A 283 -8.51 9.37 -30.98
CA GLN A 283 -9.44 9.72 -32.05
C GLN A 283 -10.82 9.12 -31.79
N HIS A 284 -11.77 9.64 -32.51
CA HIS A 284 -13.12 9.09 -32.57
C HIS A 284 -13.25 8.07 -33.71
N ARG A 285 -14.09 7.08 -33.48
CA ARG A 285 -14.66 6.18 -34.49
C ARG A 285 -16.15 6.12 -34.26
N TYR A 286 -16.88 5.80 -35.27
CA TYR A 286 -18.33 5.78 -35.25
C TYR A 286 -18.86 4.37 -35.41
N ILE A 287 -19.93 4.07 -34.72
CA ILE A 287 -20.57 2.76 -34.75
C ILE A 287 -22.08 2.94 -34.68
N SER A 288 -22.85 2.15 -35.45
CA SER A 288 -24.30 2.20 -35.38
C SER A 288 -24.79 1.94 -33.94
N ALA A 289 -25.71 2.78 -33.48
CA ALA A 289 -26.30 2.70 -32.15
C ALA A 289 -26.88 1.30 -31.82
N ARG A 290 -27.27 0.51 -32.81
CA ARG A 290 -27.80 -0.87 -32.63
C ARG A 290 -26.78 -1.83 -32.00
N TYR A 291 -25.48 -1.54 -32.15
CA TYR A 291 -24.39 -2.35 -31.58
C TYR A 291 -23.91 -1.87 -30.22
N VAL A 292 -24.45 -0.76 -29.73
CA VAL A 292 -24.10 -0.17 -28.43
C VAL A 292 -25.17 -0.48 -27.39
N ASP A 293 -24.76 -0.75 -26.17
CA ASP A 293 -25.70 -0.92 -25.03
C ASP A 293 -26.24 0.45 -24.59
N LEU A 294 -27.38 0.84 -25.15
CA LEU A 294 -28.04 2.11 -24.82
C LEU A 294 -28.78 2.08 -23.46
N THR A 295 -28.79 0.95 -22.75
CA THR A 295 -29.27 0.93 -21.35
C THR A 295 -28.30 1.64 -20.41
N ASP A 296 -27.05 1.84 -20.85
CA ASP A 296 -26.10 2.71 -20.14
C ASP A 296 -26.46 4.19 -20.40
N THR A 297 -27.09 4.78 -19.39
CA THR A 297 -27.53 6.19 -19.48
C THR A 297 -26.42 7.18 -19.75
N ASN A 298 -25.15 6.81 -19.54
CA ASN A 298 -23.98 7.67 -19.80
C ASN A 298 -23.83 7.98 -21.30
N ILE A 299 -24.33 7.14 -22.20
CA ILE A 299 -24.29 7.42 -23.65
C ILE A 299 -25.01 8.71 -23.98
N GLU A 300 -26.18 8.96 -23.40
CA GLU A 300 -27.05 10.13 -23.66
C GLU A 300 -26.74 11.34 -22.74
N ARG A 301 -25.55 11.34 -22.11
CA ARG A 301 -25.12 12.38 -21.17
C ARG A 301 -23.77 12.97 -21.56
N TYR A 302 -23.55 14.22 -21.15
CA TYR A 302 -22.19 14.78 -21.12
C TYR A 302 -21.40 14.12 -20.02
N LYS A 303 -20.13 13.87 -20.24
CA LYS A 303 -19.24 13.20 -19.30
C LYS A 303 -17.80 13.70 -19.44
N LEU A 304 -17.09 13.69 -18.35
CA LEU A 304 -15.66 13.92 -18.36
C LEU A 304 -14.93 12.59 -18.51
N ILE A 305 -13.89 12.53 -19.32
CA ILE A 305 -13.03 11.35 -19.43
C ILE A 305 -11.58 11.69 -19.09
N LEU A 306 -10.91 10.71 -18.49
CA LEU A 306 -9.51 10.74 -18.11
C LEU A 306 -8.80 9.47 -18.57
N PRO A 307 -7.51 9.52 -18.94
CA PRO A 307 -6.73 8.31 -19.16
C PRO A 307 -6.73 7.43 -17.91
N LYS A 308 -6.90 6.12 -18.10
CA LYS A 308 -6.83 5.13 -17.02
C LYS A 308 -5.42 5.02 -16.44
N ALA A 309 -4.40 5.25 -17.24
CA ALA A 309 -3.00 5.33 -16.82
C ALA A 309 -2.42 6.68 -17.24
N ASP A 310 -1.85 7.41 -16.28
CA ASP A 310 -1.34 8.76 -16.48
C ASP A 310 -0.24 9.11 -15.48
N GLY A 311 0.80 9.79 -15.97
CA GLY A 311 1.92 10.22 -15.14
C GLY A 311 2.77 9.06 -14.59
N ASN A 312 3.61 9.35 -13.62
CA ASN A 312 4.52 8.40 -12.98
C ASN A 312 4.17 8.09 -11.51
N GLY A 313 3.12 8.72 -10.98
CA GLY A 313 2.69 8.57 -9.58
C GLY A 313 3.46 9.44 -8.58
N THR A 314 4.31 10.33 -9.03
CA THR A 314 4.94 11.33 -8.16
C THR A 314 3.89 12.32 -7.67
N PHE A 315 3.90 12.65 -6.38
CA PHE A 315 2.98 13.64 -5.83
C PHE A 315 3.13 14.99 -6.56
N GLY A 316 2.01 15.52 -7.03
CA GLY A 316 2.00 16.76 -7.81
C GLY A 316 2.27 16.57 -9.31
N ASP A 317 2.45 15.33 -9.75
CA ASP A 317 2.55 15.01 -11.18
C ASP A 317 1.34 15.51 -11.99
N THR A 318 1.57 15.74 -13.26
CA THR A 318 0.54 16.30 -14.14
C THR A 318 -0.58 15.29 -14.37
N LEU A 319 -1.79 15.73 -14.17
CA LEU A 319 -2.95 15.05 -14.70
C LEU A 319 -3.12 15.47 -16.15
N THR A 320 -3.08 14.53 -17.09
CA THR A 320 -3.36 14.81 -18.50
C THR A 320 -4.72 15.50 -18.60
N ASN A 321 -4.83 16.48 -19.47
CA ASN A 321 -6.07 17.24 -19.60
C ASN A 321 -7.26 16.30 -19.81
N PRO A 322 -8.26 16.40 -18.93
CA PRO A 322 -9.53 15.72 -19.13
C PRO A 322 -10.21 16.23 -20.39
N GLU A 323 -11.00 15.38 -21.03
CA GLU A 323 -11.79 15.72 -22.19
C GLU A 323 -13.28 15.57 -21.88
N ILE A 324 -14.12 16.44 -22.41
CA ILE A 324 -15.57 16.36 -22.28
C ILE A 324 -16.10 15.66 -23.52
N LEU A 325 -16.78 14.55 -23.33
CA LEU A 325 -17.52 13.89 -24.39
C LEU A 325 -18.97 14.36 -24.39
N PRO A 326 -19.53 14.64 -25.58
CA PRO A 326 -20.93 15.07 -25.75
C PRO A 326 -21.89 13.89 -25.52
N LYS A 327 -23.18 14.17 -25.64
CA LYS A 327 -24.23 13.17 -25.77
C LYS A 327 -23.99 12.29 -27.00
N ARG A 328 -24.56 11.10 -27.04
CA ARG A 328 -24.38 10.11 -28.11
C ARG A 328 -22.91 9.73 -28.32
N SER A 329 -22.17 9.63 -27.21
CA SER A 329 -20.77 9.23 -27.26
C SER A 329 -20.42 8.21 -26.21
N GLY A 330 -19.46 7.36 -26.54
CA GLY A 330 -18.84 6.35 -25.68
C GLY A 330 -17.33 6.44 -25.69
N PHE A 331 -16.67 5.57 -24.96
CA PHE A 331 -15.21 5.50 -24.93
C PHE A 331 -14.71 4.09 -24.60
N THR A 332 -13.48 3.80 -24.99
CA THR A 332 -12.83 2.49 -24.77
C THR A 332 -12.20 2.40 -23.38
N HIS A 333 -11.82 1.20 -22.97
CA HIS A 333 -11.22 0.87 -21.66
C HIS A 333 -9.86 1.56 -21.38
N THR A 334 -9.33 2.29 -22.35
CA THR A 334 -8.16 3.17 -22.17
C THR A 334 -8.45 4.37 -21.27
N PHE A 335 -9.73 4.71 -21.12
CA PHE A 335 -10.20 5.85 -20.36
C PHE A 335 -11.13 5.43 -19.22
N LEU A 336 -11.35 6.36 -18.29
CA LEU A 336 -12.34 6.32 -17.22
C LEU A 336 -13.25 7.53 -17.37
N GLY A 337 -14.54 7.33 -17.17
CA GLY A 337 -15.53 8.40 -17.14
C GLY A 337 -15.74 8.92 -15.72
N ILE A 338 -15.99 10.21 -15.59
CA ILE A 338 -16.41 10.86 -14.35
C ILE A 338 -17.66 11.66 -14.65
N GLY A 339 -18.69 11.52 -13.82
CA GLY A 339 -19.94 12.24 -13.92
C GLY A 339 -20.81 11.84 -15.12
N SER A 340 -22.05 12.21 -15.05
CA SER A 340 -23.07 11.94 -16.06
C SER A 340 -24.05 13.11 -16.05
N PHE A 341 -23.84 14.10 -16.92
CA PHE A 341 -24.46 15.42 -16.84
C PHE A 341 -25.50 15.66 -17.92
N MET A 342 -26.53 16.43 -17.56
CA MET A 342 -27.55 16.84 -18.52
C MET A 342 -27.06 17.92 -19.49
N THR A 343 -26.16 18.78 -19.02
CA THR A 343 -25.65 19.92 -19.74
C THR A 343 -24.13 19.90 -19.86
N GLU A 344 -23.62 20.54 -20.88
CA GLU A 344 -22.18 20.73 -21.06
C GLU A 344 -21.59 21.67 -20.00
N ALA A 345 -22.39 22.59 -19.46
CA ALA A 345 -21.97 23.53 -18.43
C ALA A 345 -21.58 22.80 -17.13
N GLU A 346 -22.38 21.84 -16.71
CA GLU A 346 -22.08 20.97 -15.56
C GLU A 346 -20.79 20.19 -15.77
N ALA A 347 -20.61 19.57 -16.95
CA ALA A 347 -19.37 18.86 -17.29
C ALA A 347 -18.14 19.79 -17.29
N LYS A 348 -18.28 21.03 -17.75
CA LYS A 348 -17.22 22.05 -17.69
C LYS A 348 -16.92 22.49 -16.26
N ALA A 349 -17.92 22.57 -15.38
CA ALA A 349 -17.74 22.88 -13.97
C ALA A 349 -16.95 21.78 -13.28
N GLU A 350 -17.32 20.50 -13.51
CA GLU A 350 -16.55 19.36 -13.00
C GLU A 350 -15.11 19.37 -13.53
N MET A 351 -14.89 19.59 -14.82
CA MET A 351 -13.55 19.67 -15.40
C MET A 351 -12.69 20.74 -14.71
N LYS A 352 -13.26 21.91 -14.40
CA LYS A 352 -12.57 22.96 -13.65
C LYS A 352 -12.20 22.47 -12.25
N TYR A 353 -13.14 21.80 -11.57
CA TYR A 353 -12.91 21.28 -10.22
C TYR A 353 -11.79 20.24 -10.19
N VAL A 354 -11.82 19.24 -11.07
CA VAL A 354 -10.81 18.18 -11.18
C VAL A 354 -9.41 18.77 -11.41
N LYS A 355 -9.30 19.89 -12.10
CA LYS A 355 -8.03 20.60 -12.36
C LYS A 355 -7.55 21.46 -11.18
N THR A 356 -8.35 21.67 -10.14
CA THR A 356 -7.94 22.50 -9.00
C THR A 356 -6.76 21.88 -8.24
N LYS A 357 -5.95 22.70 -7.60
CA LYS A 357 -4.89 22.25 -6.70
C LYS A 357 -5.45 21.39 -5.57
N PHE A 358 -6.64 21.69 -5.07
CA PHE A 358 -7.32 20.95 -4.03
C PHE A 358 -7.65 19.51 -4.45
N ALA A 359 -8.38 19.33 -5.55
CA ALA A 359 -8.72 18.01 -6.06
C ALA A 359 -7.47 17.18 -6.39
N ARG A 360 -6.48 17.81 -7.05
CA ARG A 360 -5.21 17.15 -7.42
C ARG A 360 -4.37 16.76 -6.21
N ALA A 361 -4.33 17.57 -5.16
CA ALA A 361 -3.62 17.24 -3.93
C ALA A 361 -4.26 16.00 -3.24
N LEU A 362 -5.59 15.95 -3.18
CA LEU A 362 -6.32 14.82 -2.60
C LEU A 362 -6.21 13.55 -3.47
N LEU A 363 -6.24 13.68 -4.78
CA LEU A 363 -5.94 12.58 -5.71
C LEU A 363 -4.52 12.03 -5.46
N GLY A 364 -3.53 12.92 -5.36
CA GLY A 364 -2.12 12.55 -5.17
C GLY A 364 -1.84 11.79 -3.88
N VAL A 365 -2.72 11.84 -2.89
CA VAL A 365 -2.60 11.03 -1.65
C VAL A 365 -2.60 9.53 -1.94
N LEU A 366 -3.42 9.09 -2.90
CA LEU A 366 -3.60 7.67 -3.23
C LEU A 366 -2.99 7.29 -4.60
N LYS A 367 -2.79 8.27 -5.47
CA LYS A 367 -2.20 8.05 -6.77
C LYS A 367 -0.67 8.03 -6.67
N VAL A 368 -0.14 6.89 -6.26
CA VAL A 368 1.31 6.65 -6.09
C VAL A 368 1.94 5.87 -7.26
N THR A 369 1.16 5.62 -8.29
CA THR A 369 1.55 4.99 -9.56
C THR A 369 0.87 5.72 -10.71
N GLN A 370 1.11 5.29 -11.94
CA GLN A 370 0.38 5.81 -13.11
C GLN A 370 -1.12 5.46 -13.13
N ASP A 371 -1.57 4.50 -12.29
CA ASP A 371 -2.96 4.04 -12.25
C ASP A 371 -3.89 5.14 -11.71
N ASN A 372 -5.00 5.35 -12.41
CA ASN A 372 -5.96 6.43 -12.17
C ASN A 372 -7.37 5.90 -11.84
N ASN A 373 -7.48 4.64 -11.44
CA ASN A 373 -8.77 4.00 -11.11
C ASN A 373 -9.54 4.75 -10.02
N ALA A 374 -10.84 4.49 -9.95
CA ALA A 374 -11.78 5.17 -9.05
C ALA A 374 -11.34 5.18 -7.58
N ASP A 375 -10.69 4.10 -7.10
CA ASP A 375 -10.19 4.02 -5.72
C ASP A 375 -9.19 5.12 -5.35
N LYS A 376 -8.50 5.72 -6.34
CA LYS A 376 -7.58 6.86 -6.14
C LYS A 376 -8.33 8.17 -5.85
N TRP A 377 -9.57 8.29 -6.30
CA TRP A 377 -10.39 9.48 -6.20
C TRP A 377 -11.28 9.53 -4.95
N LYS A 378 -11.25 8.50 -4.11
CA LYS A 378 -12.15 8.37 -2.94
C LYS A 378 -12.03 9.51 -1.91
N TYR A 379 -10.92 10.26 -1.91
CA TYR A 379 -10.74 11.41 -1.02
C TYR A 379 -11.03 12.75 -1.70
N VAL A 380 -11.36 12.75 -2.97
CA VAL A 380 -11.80 13.96 -3.67
C VAL A 380 -13.31 14.10 -3.48
N PRO A 381 -13.79 15.07 -2.68
CA PRO A 381 -15.22 15.21 -2.41
C PRO A 381 -15.99 15.54 -3.68
N LEU A 382 -17.17 14.96 -3.81
CA LEU A 382 -18.12 15.38 -4.83
C LEU A 382 -18.60 16.80 -4.52
N GLN A 383 -18.73 17.63 -5.54
CA GLN A 383 -19.29 18.97 -5.45
C GLN A 383 -20.63 19.02 -6.19
N ASP A 384 -21.41 20.05 -5.91
CA ASP A 384 -22.54 20.42 -6.74
C ASP A 384 -22.04 21.17 -7.96
N PHE A 385 -22.32 20.65 -9.15
CA PHE A 385 -21.90 21.21 -10.43
C PHE A 385 -23.05 21.90 -11.18
N THR A 386 -24.25 21.97 -10.57
CA THR A 386 -25.42 22.63 -11.17
C THR A 386 -25.29 24.14 -11.17
#